data_c480ea7f082bb6d130c872a922e649a7
#
_entry.id   c480ea7f082bb6d130c872a922e649a7
#
_cell.length_a   1.000
_cell.length_b   1.000
_cell.length_c   1.000
_cell.angle_alpha   90.00
_cell.angle_beta   90.00
_cell.angle_gamma   90.00
#
_symmetry.space_group_name_H-M   'P 1'
#
loop_
_entity.id
_entity.type
_entity.pdbx_description
1 polymer ?
#
loop_
_entity_poly.entity_id
_entity_poly.type
_entity_poly.pdbx_seq_one_letter_code
_entity_poly.pdbx_strand_id
1 'polypeptide(L)'
;MYKRLLTTSVIFITTAISLYSQFAIHKTVVPSQPADSIDIAFYSKKKGLGAATQIFSFNMGLWAFNRYVAKQDYAYIDIHTIRKNIKHKWVWDNDDMGNNMFLHPYHGNLYFNSARSRGYNFWESGAFALGGSAMWELFMENEYPSFNDIIATPVGGLALGEVFYRTSDLVLDDRKIGMNRFGRELAAFVIAPTRGLTRVLNGDAWRKRATTGKQFGVPDVSVEIGTGVRALELKGQILDKGVGAAVDINIEYGDRFATENEKPYDYFSFRSNLNVQGSQPLLSQLNILGRLYVTEVIDNEKDFLSFGFYQHFDYYDSDTISDVSGQIPYKFCTPASAGSGFIYENKRWKNLRFTAFMHGTLVLLGGTLSDHYVVDKRNYNLASGFSSKIGGSLTYKNKISVSTSYEMYRMFTWKGYPENVDWENINVHEFDYQGDRSQAILHAFSVRADLKMTEHLYLTGIYSNYTRDTNYRYFDNVFSKTSEGRLLLSYKF
;
A
#
# COMPACT_ATOMS: atom_id res chain seq x y z
N MET A 1 3.08 0.30 -21.96
CA MET A 1 2.75 1.68 -21.53
C MET A 1 2.88 1.84 -20.02
N TYR A 2 2.37 0.94 -19.21
CA TYR A 2 2.44 0.93 -17.71
C TYR A 2 3.88 0.96 -17.15
N LYS A 3 4.82 0.19 -17.74
CA LYS A 3 6.24 0.24 -17.30
C LYS A 3 6.84 1.65 -17.37
N ARG A 4 6.46 2.47 -18.34
CA ARG A 4 6.96 3.86 -18.45
C ARG A 4 6.32 4.81 -17.43
N LEU A 5 5.03 4.65 -17.12
CA LEU A 5 4.34 5.48 -16.11
C LEU A 5 4.87 5.18 -14.69
N LEU A 6 5.01 3.90 -14.35
CA LEU A 6 5.59 3.47 -13.06
C LEU A 6 7.07 3.90 -12.95
N THR A 7 7.86 3.78 -14.03
CA THR A 7 9.26 4.23 -14.03
C THR A 7 9.36 5.74 -13.83
N THR A 8 8.47 6.51 -14.44
CA THR A 8 8.41 7.96 -14.25
C THR A 8 8.00 8.33 -12.82
N SER A 9 7.02 7.61 -12.24
CA SER A 9 6.60 7.82 -10.86
C SER A 9 7.71 7.48 -9.85
N VAL A 10 8.47 6.41 -10.08
CA VAL A 10 9.60 6.01 -9.21
C VAL A 10 10.76 7.00 -9.30
N ILE A 11 11.10 7.47 -10.50
CA ILE A 11 12.12 8.51 -10.68
C ILE A 11 11.69 9.81 -9.96
N PHE A 12 10.40 10.16 -10.01
CA PHE A 12 9.87 11.32 -9.29
C PHE A 12 9.90 11.12 -7.77
N ILE A 13 9.60 9.93 -7.26
CA ILE A 13 9.66 9.60 -5.82
C ILE A 13 11.11 9.66 -5.34
N THR A 14 12.06 9.09 -6.08
CA THR A 14 13.49 9.13 -5.71
C THR A 14 14.07 10.54 -5.80
N THR A 15 13.67 11.34 -6.79
CA THR A 15 14.09 12.75 -6.88
C THR A 15 13.45 13.63 -5.80
N ALA A 16 12.18 13.40 -5.46
CA ALA A 16 11.51 14.11 -4.37
C ALA A 16 12.17 13.79 -3.01
N ILE A 17 12.61 12.55 -2.81
CA ILE A 17 13.29 12.09 -1.60
C ILE A 17 14.74 12.62 -1.56
N SER A 18 15.43 12.71 -2.71
CA SER A 18 16.76 13.36 -2.80
C SER A 18 16.69 14.86 -2.48
N LEU A 19 15.59 15.52 -2.82
CA LEU A 19 15.32 16.90 -2.40
C LEU A 19 15.06 17.01 -0.88
N TYR A 20 14.52 15.95 -0.26
CA TYR A 20 14.32 15.90 1.20
C TYR A 20 15.66 15.81 1.96
N SER A 21 16.65 15.12 1.41
CA SER A 21 17.99 14.97 2.04
C SER A 21 18.73 16.33 2.17
N GLN A 22 18.44 17.28 1.31
CA GLN A 22 18.96 18.67 1.44
C GLN A 22 18.21 19.49 2.50
N PHE A 23 17.06 18.97 3.01
CA PHE A 23 16.26 19.59 4.05
C PHE A 23 16.36 18.86 5.38
N ALA A 24 17.50 18.18 5.64
CA ALA A 24 17.77 17.55 6.92
C ALA A 24 17.34 18.51 8.05
N ILE A 25 16.36 18.07 8.82
CA ILE A 25 15.98 18.73 10.06
C ILE A 25 17.17 18.53 10.98
N HIS A 26 18.10 19.49 11.01
CA HIS A 26 18.98 19.60 12.15
C HIS A 26 18.08 19.69 13.38
N LYS A 27 18.12 18.66 14.21
CA LYS A 27 17.66 18.74 15.60
C LYS A 27 18.59 19.72 16.34
N THR A 28 18.51 21.01 16.00
CA THR A 28 18.87 22.04 16.93
C THR A 28 17.80 21.97 18.01
N VAL A 29 18.21 21.65 19.22
CA VAL A 29 17.41 21.88 20.43
C VAL A 29 17.13 23.38 20.46
N VAL A 30 16.07 23.82 19.81
CA VAL A 30 15.54 25.16 19.94
C VAL A 30 14.76 25.17 21.25
N PRO A 31 15.05 26.08 22.19
CA PRO A 31 14.24 26.22 23.38
C PRO A 31 12.79 26.39 22.99
N SER A 32 11.88 25.71 23.68
CA SER A 32 10.44 25.65 23.52
C SER A 32 9.84 26.88 22.80
N GLN A 33 9.80 26.85 21.50
CA GLN A 33 8.83 27.63 20.73
C GLN A 33 7.46 27.03 21.04
N PRO A 34 6.39 27.83 21.20
CA PRO A 34 5.05 27.30 21.37
C PRO A 34 4.80 26.30 20.26
N ALA A 35 4.31 25.11 20.63
CA ALA A 35 3.97 24.02 19.71
C ALA A 35 3.38 24.64 18.46
N ASP A 36 3.89 24.28 17.27
CA ASP A 36 3.40 24.75 15.98
C ASP A 36 1.88 24.69 16.03
N SER A 37 1.23 25.82 16.24
CA SER A 37 -0.21 25.87 16.44
C SER A 37 -0.84 25.34 15.19
N ILE A 38 -1.38 24.11 15.30
CA ILE A 38 -2.18 23.48 14.25
C ILE A 38 -3.28 24.46 13.97
N ASP A 39 -3.39 24.93 12.72
CA ASP A 39 -4.50 25.79 12.32
C ASP A 39 -5.78 24.95 12.23
N ILE A 40 -6.31 24.55 13.39
CA ILE A 40 -7.51 23.73 13.54
C ILE A 40 -8.68 24.39 12.82
N ALA A 41 -8.76 25.71 12.84
CA ALA A 41 -9.85 26.45 12.19
C ALA A 41 -9.82 26.31 10.66
N PHE A 42 -8.63 26.14 10.06
CA PHE A 42 -8.49 25.94 8.62
C PHE A 42 -9.00 24.57 8.16
N TYR A 43 -8.68 23.52 8.93
CA TYR A 43 -9.08 22.14 8.64
C TYR A 43 -10.45 21.78 9.19
N SER A 44 -11.08 22.59 10.05
CA SER A 44 -12.40 22.31 10.62
C SER A 44 -13.58 22.61 9.69
N LYS A 45 -13.36 23.37 8.62
CA LYS A 45 -14.42 23.71 7.66
C LYS A 45 -14.54 22.66 6.56
N LYS A 46 -15.52 21.76 6.73
CA LYS A 46 -15.86 20.77 5.71
C LYS A 46 -16.42 21.42 4.44
N LYS A 47 -15.82 21.09 3.28
CA LYS A 47 -16.24 21.62 1.98
C LYS A 47 -16.74 20.47 1.09
N GLY A 48 -17.91 19.93 1.41
CA GLY A 48 -18.47 18.73 0.78
C GLY A 48 -18.69 18.86 -0.71
N LEU A 49 -19.26 19.96 -1.17
CA LEU A 49 -19.44 20.19 -2.62
C LEU A 49 -18.09 20.17 -3.35
N GLY A 50 -17.05 20.77 -2.77
CA GLY A 50 -15.71 20.75 -3.36
C GLY A 50 -15.10 19.35 -3.42
N ALA A 51 -15.33 18.49 -2.40
CA ALA A 51 -14.88 17.10 -2.41
C ALA A 51 -15.59 16.29 -3.51
N ALA A 52 -16.92 16.36 -3.55
CA ALA A 52 -17.73 15.66 -4.55
C ALA A 52 -17.40 16.13 -5.98
N THR A 53 -17.26 17.45 -6.21
CA THR A 53 -16.90 18.00 -7.52
C THR A 53 -15.50 17.52 -7.96
N GLN A 54 -14.53 17.44 -7.05
CA GLN A 54 -13.20 16.96 -7.39
C GLN A 54 -13.20 15.48 -7.76
N ILE A 55 -13.92 14.64 -7.02
CA ILE A 55 -14.09 13.21 -7.33
C ILE A 55 -14.79 13.04 -8.70
N PHE A 56 -15.88 13.77 -8.90
CA PHE A 56 -16.58 13.78 -10.19
C PHE A 56 -15.67 14.19 -11.34
N SER A 57 -14.94 15.31 -11.19
CA SER A 57 -14.03 15.82 -12.23
C SER A 57 -12.88 14.85 -12.48
N PHE A 58 -12.40 14.17 -11.45
CA PHE A 58 -11.36 13.16 -11.58
C PHE A 58 -11.86 11.94 -12.39
N ASN A 59 -13.04 11.42 -12.07
CA ASN A 59 -13.67 10.33 -12.81
C ASN A 59 -13.94 10.73 -14.26
N MET A 60 -14.48 11.90 -14.50
CA MET A 60 -14.72 12.42 -15.86
C MET A 60 -13.42 12.61 -16.64
N GLY A 61 -12.36 13.12 -15.97
CA GLY A 61 -11.06 13.30 -16.60
C GLY A 61 -10.40 11.97 -16.98
N LEU A 62 -10.44 10.98 -16.08
CA LEU A 62 -9.90 9.65 -16.34
C LEU A 62 -10.71 8.92 -17.43
N TRP A 63 -12.05 8.99 -17.37
CA TRP A 63 -12.90 8.46 -18.40
C TRP A 63 -12.61 9.09 -19.77
N ALA A 64 -12.49 10.43 -19.84
CA ALA A 64 -12.19 11.12 -21.09
C ALA A 64 -10.80 10.74 -21.64
N PHE A 65 -9.80 10.61 -20.76
CA PHE A 65 -8.47 10.12 -21.15
C PHE A 65 -8.55 8.69 -21.73
N ASN A 66 -9.24 7.78 -21.04
CA ASN A 66 -9.39 6.40 -21.48
C ASN A 66 -10.16 6.30 -22.81
N ARG A 67 -11.20 7.09 -22.98
CA ARG A 67 -12.00 7.10 -24.22
C ARG A 67 -11.26 7.71 -25.40
N TYR A 68 -10.67 8.90 -25.23
CA TYR A 68 -10.18 9.70 -26.36
C TYR A 68 -8.68 9.54 -26.61
N VAL A 69 -7.88 9.26 -25.58
CA VAL A 69 -6.42 9.14 -25.66
C VAL A 69 -5.99 7.67 -25.67
N ALA A 70 -6.38 6.92 -24.65
CA ALA A 70 -6.02 5.51 -24.52
C ALA A 70 -6.88 4.57 -25.41
N LYS A 71 -8.06 5.04 -25.86
CA LYS A 71 -9.01 4.31 -26.73
C LYS A 71 -9.39 2.94 -26.16
N GLN A 72 -9.67 2.90 -24.84
CA GLN A 72 -10.07 1.68 -24.16
C GLN A 72 -11.53 1.38 -24.47
N ASP A 73 -11.85 0.13 -24.78
CA ASP A 73 -13.18 -0.30 -25.19
C ASP A 73 -14.22 -0.11 -24.07
N TYR A 74 -13.85 -0.35 -22.82
CA TYR A 74 -14.74 -0.16 -21.68
C TYR A 74 -15.21 1.29 -21.47
N ALA A 75 -14.47 2.28 -22.00
CA ALA A 75 -14.80 3.69 -21.84
C ALA A 75 -15.87 4.21 -22.83
N TYR A 76 -16.41 3.35 -23.71
CA TYR A 76 -17.48 3.72 -24.64
C TYR A 76 -18.84 3.54 -23.98
N ILE A 77 -19.22 4.52 -23.15
CA ILE A 77 -20.48 4.55 -22.40
C ILE A 77 -21.55 5.37 -23.11
N ASP A 78 -22.80 4.97 -22.91
CA ASP A 78 -24.00 5.69 -23.27
C ASP A 78 -25.13 5.47 -22.23
N ILE A 79 -26.29 6.06 -22.44
CA ILE A 79 -27.42 5.91 -21.50
C ILE A 79 -27.91 4.46 -21.43
N HIS A 80 -27.70 3.66 -22.50
CA HIS A 80 -28.10 2.26 -22.54
C HIS A 80 -27.17 1.41 -21.66
N THR A 81 -25.85 1.60 -21.79
CA THR A 81 -24.83 0.92 -20.95
C THR A 81 -25.00 1.27 -19.48
N ILE A 82 -25.24 2.54 -19.13
CA ILE A 82 -25.53 2.97 -17.77
C ILE A 82 -26.78 2.28 -17.21
N ARG A 83 -27.89 2.22 -17.97
CA ARG A 83 -29.11 1.52 -17.55
C ARG A 83 -28.89 0.02 -17.38
N LYS A 84 -28.05 -0.59 -18.23
CA LYS A 84 -27.65 -1.98 -18.15
C LYS A 84 -26.88 -2.22 -16.82
N ASN A 85 -25.86 -1.41 -16.51
CA ASN A 85 -25.07 -1.53 -15.29
C ASN A 85 -25.92 -1.39 -14.01
N ILE A 86 -26.83 -0.42 -13.97
CA ILE A 86 -27.72 -0.23 -12.81
C ILE A 86 -28.66 -1.43 -12.59
N LYS A 87 -29.08 -2.12 -13.65
CA LYS A 87 -30.03 -3.24 -13.58
C LYS A 87 -29.37 -4.60 -13.43
N HIS A 88 -28.13 -4.72 -13.83
CA HIS A 88 -27.41 -5.99 -13.77
C HIS A 88 -26.96 -6.27 -12.34
N LYS A 89 -26.85 -7.56 -12.00
CA LYS A 89 -26.17 -7.97 -10.75
C LYS A 89 -24.68 -7.69 -10.86
N TRP A 90 -24.05 -7.42 -9.73
CA TRP A 90 -22.61 -7.26 -9.65
C TRP A 90 -21.90 -8.57 -9.98
N VAL A 91 -20.74 -8.48 -10.62
CA VAL A 91 -19.92 -9.62 -11.06
C VAL A 91 -18.51 -9.56 -10.46
N TRP A 92 -17.76 -10.61 -10.61
CA TRP A 92 -16.31 -10.61 -10.38
C TRP A 92 -15.62 -10.35 -11.71
N ASP A 93 -14.89 -9.27 -11.85
CA ASP A 93 -14.29 -8.88 -13.12
C ASP A 93 -13.04 -9.72 -13.48
N ASN A 94 -12.56 -9.56 -14.71
CA ASN A 94 -11.46 -10.34 -15.27
C ASN A 94 -10.17 -9.53 -15.51
N ASP A 95 -10.02 -8.36 -14.90
CA ASP A 95 -8.79 -7.58 -15.02
C ASP A 95 -7.60 -8.23 -14.29
N ASP A 96 -6.39 -7.79 -14.58
CA ASP A 96 -5.17 -8.33 -13.98
C ASP A 96 -5.02 -7.94 -12.49
N MET A 97 -4.18 -8.69 -11.76
CA MET A 97 -4.00 -8.47 -10.34
C MET A 97 -3.45 -7.07 -10.01
N GLY A 98 -2.60 -6.51 -10.86
CA GLY A 98 -2.04 -5.17 -10.67
C GLY A 98 -3.13 -4.10 -10.72
N ASN A 99 -4.08 -4.22 -11.65
CA ASN A 99 -5.24 -3.34 -11.74
C ASN A 99 -6.13 -3.49 -10.50
N ASN A 100 -6.66 -4.68 -10.26
CA ASN A 100 -7.67 -4.93 -9.24
C ASN A 100 -7.15 -4.74 -7.81
N MET A 101 -5.90 -5.14 -7.54
CA MET A 101 -5.37 -5.19 -6.18
C MET A 101 -4.43 -4.04 -5.83
N PHE A 102 -4.03 -3.22 -6.81
CA PHE A 102 -3.18 -2.06 -6.57
C PHE A 102 -3.70 -0.77 -7.23
N LEU A 103 -4.05 -0.78 -8.53
CA LEU A 103 -4.49 0.45 -9.20
C LEU A 103 -5.88 0.89 -8.74
N HIS A 104 -6.84 -0.02 -8.49
CA HIS A 104 -8.11 0.31 -7.87
C HIS A 104 -7.95 0.89 -6.45
N PRO A 105 -7.19 0.29 -5.53
CA PRO A 105 -6.81 0.94 -4.26
C PRO A 105 -6.14 2.31 -4.44
N TYR A 106 -5.26 2.46 -5.42
CA TYR A 106 -4.64 3.76 -5.71
C TYR A 106 -5.67 4.79 -6.20
N HIS A 107 -6.64 4.38 -7.02
CA HIS A 107 -7.76 5.22 -7.43
C HIS A 107 -8.62 5.63 -6.22
N GLY A 108 -8.91 4.69 -5.32
CA GLY A 108 -9.59 4.96 -4.06
C GLY A 108 -8.86 5.97 -3.16
N ASN A 109 -7.51 5.92 -3.13
CA ASN A 109 -6.70 6.94 -2.48
C ASN A 109 -6.96 8.36 -3.03
N LEU A 110 -7.14 8.50 -4.34
CA LEU A 110 -7.40 9.80 -4.96
C LEU A 110 -8.76 10.35 -4.53
N TYR A 111 -9.79 9.50 -4.41
CA TYR A 111 -11.09 9.88 -3.87
C TYR A 111 -11.02 10.23 -2.39
N PHE A 112 -10.38 9.39 -1.59
CA PHE A 112 -10.17 9.58 -0.17
C PHE A 112 -9.49 10.93 0.10
N ASN A 113 -8.37 11.20 -0.59
CA ASN A 113 -7.62 12.44 -0.43
C ASN A 113 -8.34 13.68 -0.95
N SER A 114 -9.29 13.55 -1.87
CA SER A 114 -10.16 14.65 -2.29
C SER A 114 -11.04 15.15 -1.14
N ALA A 115 -11.57 14.25 -0.32
CA ALA A 115 -12.35 14.59 0.86
C ALA A 115 -11.46 14.98 2.05
N ARG A 116 -10.39 14.20 2.31
CA ARG A 116 -9.46 14.41 3.42
C ARG A 116 -8.84 15.80 3.40
N SER A 117 -8.47 16.27 2.20
CA SER A 117 -7.91 17.62 1.96
C SER A 117 -8.94 18.75 2.14
N ARG A 118 -10.20 18.42 2.36
CA ARG A 118 -11.30 19.38 2.56
C ARG A 118 -11.95 19.28 3.95
N GLY A 119 -11.18 18.79 4.93
CA GLY A 119 -11.55 18.80 6.33
C GLY A 119 -12.41 17.62 6.80
N TYR A 120 -12.58 16.59 5.97
CA TYR A 120 -13.22 15.35 6.39
C TYR A 120 -12.27 14.48 7.19
N ASN A 121 -12.80 13.76 8.19
CA ASN A 121 -12.01 12.81 8.95
C ASN A 121 -11.74 11.52 8.15
N PHE A 122 -11.02 10.57 8.74
CA PHE A 122 -10.65 9.31 8.11
C PHE A 122 -11.89 8.52 7.60
N TRP A 123 -12.88 8.30 8.46
CA TRP A 123 -14.07 7.50 8.14
C TRP A 123 -14.98 8.18 7.12
N GLU A 124 -15.18 9.48 7.28
CA GLU A 124 -15.95 10.29 6.33
C GLU A 124 -15.30 10.29 4.95
N SER A 125 -13.96 10.40 4.89
CA SER A 125 -13.21 10.34 3.61
C SER A 125 -13.33 8.97 2.97
N GLY A 126 -13.43 7.89 3.77
CA GLY A 126 -13.74 6.55 3.30
C GLY A 126 -15.11 6.44 2.62
N ALA A 127 -16.14 7.12 3.17
CA ALA A 127 -17.45 7.16 2.55
C ALA A 127 -17.41 7.86 1.17
N PHE A 128 -16.62 8.93 1.02
CA PHE A 128 -16.38 9.56 -0.28
C PHE A 128 -15.64 8.64 -1.25
N ALA A 129 -14.69 7.83 -0.77
CA ALA A 129 -13.99 6.85 -1.60
C ALA A 129 -14.95 5.77 -2.12
N LEU A 130 -15.86 5.27 -1.26
CA LEU A 130 -16.91 4.35 -1.66
C LEU A 130 -17.86 4.97 -2.71
N GLY A 131 -18.28 6.23 -2.50
CA GLY A 131 -19.12 6.95 -3.46
C GLY A 131 -18.43 7.16 -4.81
N GLY A 132 -17.15 7.48 -4.81
CA GLY A 132 -16.32 7.63 -6.03
C GLY A 132 -16.17 6.32 -6.79
N SER A 133 -15.94 5.20 -6.07
CA SER A 133 -15.88 3.86 -6.64
C SER A 133 -17.23 3.45 -7.25
N ALA A 134 -18.33 3.61 -6.51
CA ALA A 134 -19.66 3.31 -7.03
C ALA A 134 -20.02 4.15 -8.26
N MET A 135 -19.58 5.40 -8.31
CA MET A 135 -19.77 6.24 -9.49
C MET A 135 -19.00 5.69 -10.70
N TRP A 136 -17.77 5.21 -10.51
CA TRP A 136 -16.98 4.61 -11.59
C TRP A 136 -17.66 3.37 -12.13
N GLU A 137 -17.97 2.40 -11.28
CA GLU A 137 -18.61 1.13 -11.63
C GLU A 137 -19.94 1.29 -12.39
N LEU A 138 -20.77 2.24 -11.97
CA LEU A 138 -22.12 2.38 -12.51
C LEU A 138 -22.21 3.30 -13.74
N PHE A 139 -21.27 4.26 -13.89
CA PHE A 139 -21.45 5.35 -14.85
C PHE A 139 -20.25 5.59 -15.77
N MET A 140 -19.05 5.05 -15.49
CA MET A 140 -17.84 5.41 -16.21
C MET A 140 -17.31 4.32 -17.14
N GLU A 141 -17.91 3.14 -17.12
CA GLU A 141 -17.54 2.00 -17.96
C GLU A 141 -18.77 1.27 -18.50
N ASN A 142 -18.59 0.56 -19.61
CA ASN A 142 -19.66 -0.23 -20.25
C ASN A 142 -19.66 -1.69 -19.77
N GLU A 143 -18.72 -2.08 -18.93
CA GLU A 143 -18.65 -3.39 -18.27
C GLU A 143 -19.62 -3.45 -17.09
N TYR A 144 -19.92 -4.64 -16.60
CA TYR A 144 -20.82 -4.81 -15.47
C TYR A 144 -20.12 -4.40 -14.16
N PRO A 145 -20.85 -3.84 -13.20
CA PRO A 145 -20.24 -3.40 -11.94
C PRO A 145 -19.61 -4.55 -11.17
N SER A 146 -18.43 -4.31 -10.63
CA SER A 146 -17.55 -5.32 -10.07
C SER A 146 -17.57 -5.35 -8.53
N PHE A 147 -17.75 -6.56 -7.95
CA PHE A 147 -17.64 -6.76 -6.51
C PHE A 147 -16.22 -6.51 -5.98
N ASN A 148 -15.20 -6.91 -6.73
CA ASN A 148 -13.82 -6.71 -6.27
C ASN A 148 -13.47 -5.23 -6.22
N ASP A 149 -13.94 -4.43 -7.16
CA ASP A 149 -13.56 -3.02 -7.25
C ASP A 149 -14.32 -2.14 -6.26
N ILE A 150 -15.60 -2.43 -6.02
CA ILE A 150 -16.35 -1.72 -4.96
C ILE A 150 -15.82 -2.03 -3.54
N ILE A 151 -15.02 -3.08 -3.36
CA ILE A 151 -14.36 -3.42 -2.10
C ILE A 151 -12.91 -2.92 -2.10
N ALA A 152 -12.11 -3.29 -3.12
CA ALA A 152 -10.68 -2.98 -3.18
C ALA A 152 -10.42 -1.48 -3.25
N THR A 153 -11.19 -0.76 -4.08
CA THR A 153 -11.03 0.68 -4.28
C THR A 153 -11.19 1.48 -2.98
N PRO A 154 -12.30 1.40 -2.24
CA PRO A 154 -12.43 2.17 -1.01
C PRO A 154 -11.55 1.63 0.11
N VAL A 155 -11.55 0.31 0.39
CA VAL A 155 -10.84 -0.22 1.57
C VAL A 155 -9.33 -0.10 1.42
N GLY A 156 -8.77 -0.54 0.29
CA GLY A 156 -7.35 -0.34 -0.01
C GLY A 156 -6.99 1.13 -0.17
N GLY A 157 -7.94 1.93 -0.71
CA GLY A 157 -7.83 3.37 -0.85
C GLY A 157 -7.69 4.13 0.47
N LEU A 158 -8.36 3.66 1.55
CA LEU A 158 -8.17 4.21 2.89
C LEU A 158 -6.73 4.02 3.38
N ALA A 159 -6.18 2.81 3.21
CA ALA A 159 -4.83 2.49 3.65
C ALA A 159 -3.78 3.34 2.92
N LEU A 160 -3.79 3.31 1.58
CA LEU A 160 -2.88 4.12 0.77
C LEU A 160 -3.12 5.61 0.98
N GLY A 161 -4.38 6.02 1.06
CA GLY A 161 -4.80 7.41 1.15
C GLY A 161 -4.31 8.10 2.42
N GLU A 162 -4.50 7.50 3.58
CA GLU A 162 -4.06 8.11 4.83
C GLU A 162 -2.54 8.11 4.97
N VAL A 163 -1.86 7.03 4.52
CA VAL A 163 -0.39 7.01 4.45
C VAL A 163 0.14 8.16 3.60
N PHE A 164 -0.36 8.31 2.38
CA PHE A 164 0.10 9.37 1.48
C PHE A 164 -0.29 10.77 1.98
N TYR A 165 -1.48 10.91 2.55
CA TYR A 165 -1.92 12.16 3.14
C TYR A 165 -0.98 12.63 4.26
N ARG A 166 -0.71 11.76 5.25
CA ARG A 166 0.15 12.08 6.39
C ARG A 166 1.62 12.27 5.96
N THR A 167 2.11 11.43 5.05
CA THR A 167 3.48 11.58 4.52
C THR A 167 3.63 12.91 3.75
N SER A 168 2.62 13.32 2.97
CA SER A 168 2.64 14.63 2.29
C SER A 168 2.57 15.81 3.27
N ASP A 169 1.95 15.61 4.46
CA ASP A 169 1.90 16.63 5.50
C ASP A 169 3.28 16.96 6.07
N LEU A 170 4.18 15.98 6.13
CA LEU A 170 5.53 16.15 6.66
C LEU A 170 6.36 17.16 5.86
N VAL A 171 6.16 17.23 4.55
CA VAL A 171 6.96 18.10 3.67
C VAL A 171 6.43 19.53 3.58
N LEU A 172 5.18 19.78 3.99
CA LEU A 172 4.57 21.11 3.91
C LEU A 172 5.15 22.11 4.92
N ASP A 173 5.28 23.36 4.49
CA ASP A 173 5.57 24.49 5.39
C ASP A 173 5.07 25.79 4.76
N ASP A 174 3.89 26.25 5.19
CA ASP A 174 3.18 27.42 4.68
C ASP A 174 3.86 28.76 5.02
N ARG A 175 4.89 28.74 5.87
CA ARG A 175 5.71 29.91 6.19
C ARG A 175 6.75 30.22 5.12
N LYS A 176 7.12 29.23 4.30
CA LYS A 176 8.15 29.34 3.26
C LYS A 176 7.63 30.08 2.01
N ILE A 177 8.55 30.60 1.23
CA ILE A 177 8.30 31.34 -0.03
C ILE A 177 9.32 30.93 -1.10
N GLY A 178 9.08 31.35 -2.35
CA GLY A 178 9.99 31.12 -3.48
C GLY A 178 10.22 29.62 -3.77
N MET A 179 11.42 29.26 -4.21
CA MET A 179 11.79 27.91 -4.62
C MET A 179 11.67 26.89 -3.49
N ASN A 180 11.94 27.28 -2.24
CA ASN A 180 11.74 26.38 -1.10
C ASN A 180 10.27 25.97 -0.96
N ARG A 181 9.35 26.93 -1.08
CA ARG A 181 7.90 26.64 -1.08
C ARG A 181 7.51 25.77 -2.26
N PHE A 182 7.94 26.14 -3.46
CA PHE A 182 7.65 25.38 -4.68
C PHE A 182 8.09 23.92 -4.57
N GLY A 183 9.32 23.65 -4.12
CA GLY A 183 9.83 22.29 -3.96
C GLY A 183 9.01 21.45 -2.97
N ARG A 184 8.57 22.07 -1.86
CA ARG A 184 7.72 21.40 -0.86
C ARG A 184 6.32 21.08 -1.39
N GLU A 185 5.70 22.01 -2.09
CA GLU A 185 4.38 21.80 -2.73
C GLU A 185 4.46 20.74 -3.83
N LEU A 186 5.54 20.75 -4.63
CA LEU A 186 5.76 19.72 -5.65
C LEU A 186 5.96 18.35 -5.01
N ALA A 187 6.74 18.22 -3.94
CA ALA A 187 6.91 16.98 -3.21
C ALA A 187 5.57 16.49 -2.61
N ALA A 188 4.80 17.38 -1.99
CA ALA A 188 3.48 17.05 -1.47
C ALA A 188 2.51 16.61 -2.59
N PHE A 189 2.57 17.25 -3.75
CA PHE A 189 1.79 16.87 -4.93
C PHE A 189 2.17 15.47 -5.45
N VAL A 190 3.46 15.15 -5.53
CA VAL A 190 3.93 13.84 -5.98
C VAL A 190 3.49 12.72 -5.02
N ILE A 191 3.59 12.96 -3.70
CA ILE A 191 3.19 11.99 -2.67
C ILE A 191 1.67 11.81 -2.65
N ALA A 192 0.91 12.91 -2.67
CA ALA A 192 -0.55 12.90 -2.60
C ALA A 192 -1.14 13.84 -3.67
N PRO A 193 -1.31 13.37 -4.93
CA PRO A 193 -1.67 14.22 -6.06
C PRO A 193 -2.96 15.03 -5.87
N THR A 194 -4.01 14.41 -5.36
CA THR A 194 -5.28 15.11 -5.12
C THR A 194 -5.21 16.11 -3.97
N ARG A 195 -4.36 15.89 -2.97
CA ARG A 195 -4.06 16.89 -1.94
C ARG A 195 -3.33 18.09 -2.55
N GLY A 196 -2.27 17.83 -3.30
CA GLY A 196 -1.52 18.88 -3.98
C GLY A 196 -2.41 19.71 -4.92
N LEU A 197 -3.24 19.04 -5.74
CA LEU A 197 -4.23 19.70 -6.58
C LEU A 197 -5.21 20.56 -5.78
N THR A 198 -5.74 20.03 -4.66
CA THR A 198 -6.62 20.79 -3.78
C THR A 198 -5.95 22.05 -3.24
N ARG A 199 -4.68 21.98 -2.85
CA ARG A 199 -3.91 23.14 -2.36
C ARG A 199 -3.70 24.20 -3.46
N VAL A 200 -3.43 23.74 -4.70
CA VAL A 200 -3.35 24.61 -5.87
C VAL A 200 -4.68 25.33 -6.13
N LEU A 201 -5.77 24.58 -6.21
CA LEU A 201 -7.11 25.11 -6.50
C LEU A 201 -7.64 26.06 -5.41
N ASN A 202 -7.29 25.82 -4.16
CA ASN A 202 -7.69 26.68 -3.03
C ASN A 202 -6.73 27.89 -2.84
N GLY A 203 -5.64 27.98 -3.56
CA GLY A 203 -4.60 28.99 -3.40
C GLY A 203 -3.68 28.78 -2.19
N ASP A 204 -3.78 27.63 -1.51
CA ASP A 204 -2.97 27.31 -0.33
C ASP A 204 -1.51 27.03 -0.70
N ALA A 205 -1.26 26.59 -1.94
CA ALA A 205 0.08 26.30 -2.44
C ALA A 205 1.01 27.53 -2.45
N TRP A 206 0.46 28.74 -2.58
CA TRP A 206 1.22 30.01 -2.62
C TRP A 206 0.87 31.02 -1.53
N ARG A 207 -0.18 30.76 -0.75
CA ARG A 207 -0.55 31.66 0.36
C ARG A 207 0.43 31.50 1.51
N LYS A 208 1.20 32.56 1.84
CA LYS A 208 2.03 32.59 3.03
C LYS A 208 1.17 32.68 4.29
N ARG A 209 1.48 31.83 5.29
CA ARG A 209 0.80 31.78 6.59
C ARG A 209 1.80 31.97 7.73
N ALA A 210 1.29 32.23 8.93
CA ALA A 210 2.11 32.28 10.15
C ALA A 210 2.49 30.87 10.64
N THR A 211 1.64 29.86 10.36
CA THR A 211 1.80 28.47 10.73
C THR A 211 2.36 27.63 9.58
N THR A 212 2.84 26.43 9.87
CA THR A 212 3.34 25.49 8.86
C THR A 212 2.24 24.97 7.93
N GLY A 213 0.98 25.06 8.31
CA GLY A 213 -0.14 24.44 7.61
C GLY A 213 -0.18 22.92 7.75
N LYS A 214 0.65 22.32 8.62
CA LYS A 214 0.59 20.91 8.96
C LYS A 214 -0.63 20.60 9.80
N GLN A 215 -1.27 19.49 9.49
CA GLN A 215 -2.49 19.06 10.18
C GLN A 215 -2.20 18.19 11.42
N PHE A 216 -1.08 17.51 11.43
CA PHE A 216 -0.74 16.52 12.47
C PHE A 216 0.46 16.93 13.33
N GLY A 217 0.89 18.20 13.28
CA GLY A 217 2.06 18.66 14.02
C GLY A 217 3.38 18.05 13.52
N VAL A 218 4.24 17.67 14.46
CA VAL A 218 5.55 17.06 14.19
C VAL A 218 5.57 15.67 14.85
N PRO A 219 5.01 14.63 14.19
CA PRO A 219 5.06 13.27 14.72
C PRO A 219 6.49 12.73 14.69
N ASP A 220 6.74 11.69 15.48
CA ASP A 220 7.94 10.88 15.31
C ASP A 220 7.88 10.18 13.95
N VAL A 221 8.94 10.31 13.15
CA VAL A 221 9.01 9.70 11.83
C VAL A 221 10.41 9.16 11.59
N SER A 222 10.48 7.94 11.12
CA SER A 222 11.70 7.34 10.58
C SER A 222 11.45 6.96 9.12
N VAL A 223 12.22 7.53 8.22
CA VAL A 223 12.24 7.17 6.80
C VAL A 223 13.57 6.51 6.50
N GLU A 224 13.53 5.34 5.90
CA GLU A 224 14.72 4.61 5.48
C GLU A 224 14.60 4.26 4.01
N ILE A 225 15.68 4.50 3.26
CA ILE A 225 15.81 4.12 1.85
C ILE A 225 17.08 3.29 1.71
N GLY A 226 16.88 2.03 1.30
CA GLY A 226 17.95 1.10 0.96
C GLY A 226 18.10 0.96 -0.55
N THR A 227 19.32 0.96 -1.06
CA THR A 227 19.64 0.68 -2.46
C THR A 227 20.70 -0.41 -2.54
N GLY A 228 20.57 -1.33 -3.49
CA GLY A 228 21.52 -2.41 -3.61
C GLY A 228 21.13 -3.48 -4.61
N VAL A 229 21.41 -4.72 -4.26
CA VAL A 229 21.16 -5.87 -5.13
C VAL A 229 20.16 -6.84 -4.50
N ARG A 230 19.43 -7.52 -5.36
CA ARG A 230 18.49 -8.58 -5.06
C ARG A 230 18.84 -9.83 -5.86
N ALA A 231 18.65 -11.00 -5.26
CA ALA A 231 18.70 -12.27 -5.94
C ALA A 231 17.54 -13.17 -5.49
N LEU A 232 16.82 -13.75 -6.47
CA LEU A 232 15.81 -14.78 -6.26
C LEU A 232 16.42 -16.16 -6.58
N GLU A 233 16.10 -17.12 -5.73
CA GLU A 233 16.45 -18.52 -5.88
C GLU A 233 15.20 -19.36 -6.09
N LEU A 234 15.24 -20.31 -7.02
CA LEU A 234 14.23 -21.34 -7.23
C LEU A 234 14.91 -22.70 -7.31
N LYS A 235 14.46 -23.69 -6.52
CA LYS A 235 14.97 -25.06 -6.49
C LYS A 235 16.50 -25.16 -6.28
N GLY A 236 17.06 -24.29 -5.43
CA GLY A 236 18.51 -24.29 -5.11
C GLY A 236 19.39 -23.59 -6.14
N GLN A 237 18.81 -22.92 -7.13
CA GLN A 237 19.56 -22.22 -8.17
C GLN A 237 19.20 -20.73 -8.22
N ILE A 238 20.22 -19.88 -8.19
CA ILE A 238 20.08 -18.45 -8.49
C ILE A 238 20.04 -18.31 -10.00
N LEU A 239 18.97 -17.75 -10.53
CA LEU A 239 18.74 -17.63 -11.96
C LEU A 239 18.92 -16.18 -12.43
N ASP A 240 19.39 -16.01 -13.65
CA ASP A 240 19.71 -14.68 -14.24
C ASP A 240 18.55 -13.70 -14.18
N LYS A 241 17.32 -14.18 -14.39
CA LYS A 241 16.11 -13.35 -14.29
C LYS A 241 15.72 -12.99 -12.86
N GLY A 242 16.33 -13.61 -11.85
CA GLY A 242 16.11 -13.34 -10.43
C GLY A 242 17.10 -12.31 -9.84
N VAL A 243 18.14 -11.92 -10.57
CA VAL A 243 19.17 -11.00 -10.08
C VAL A 243 18.96 -9.61 -10.66
N GLY A 244 19.02 -8.57 -9.84
CA GLY A 244 18.84 -7.19 -10.27
C GLY A 244 19.10 -6.17 -9.17
N ALA A 245 18.94 -4.89 -9.53
CA ALA A 245 19.01 -3.82 -8.57
C ALA A 245 17.70 -3.76 -7.76
N ALA A 246 17.82 -3.38 -6.49
CA ALA A 246 16.71 -3.25 -5.57
C ALA A 246 16.73 -1.89 -4.87
N VAL A 247 15.52 -1.38 -4.60
CA VAL A 247 15.29 -0.21 -3.77
C VAL A 247 14.22 -0.57 -2.74
N ASP A 248 14.55 -0.42 -1.46
CA ASP A 248 13.63 -0.65 -0.36
C ASP A 248 13.30 0.68 0.31
N ILE A 249 12.03 0.93 0.57
CA ILE A 249 11.53 2.12 1.24
C ILE A 249 10.76 1.68 2.49
N ASN A 250 11.18 2.16 3.66
CA ASN A 250 10.52 1.89 4.91
C ASN A 250 10.17 3.22 5.59
N ILE A 251 8.92 3.36 6.02
CA ILE A 251 8.44 4.52 6.78
C ILE A 251 7.76 4.01 8.03
N GLU A 252 8.23 4.48 9.19
CA GLU A 252 7.53 4.36 10.46
C GLU A 252 7.07 5.76 10.85
N TYR A 253 5.77 5.94 11.01
CA TYR A 253 5.13 7.21 11.34
C TYR A 253 4.40 7.10 12.66
N GLY A 254 4.61 8.04 13.56
CA GLY A 254 4.07 8.02 14.91
C GLY A 254 4.82 7.09 15.85
N ASP A 255 4.48 7.15 17.11
CA ASP A 255 5.05 6.25 18.12
C ASP A 255 4.28 4.94 18.16
N ARG A 256 4.99 3.83 17.88
CA ARG A 256 4.47 2.48 17.96
C ARG A 256 3.95 2.11 19.35
N PHE A 257 4.57 2.68 20.38
CA PHE A 257 4.32 2.34 21.78
C PHE A 257 3.40 3.34 22.49
N ALA A 258 3.00 4.43 21.82
CA ALA A 258 1.98 5.31 22.36
C ALA A 258 0.61 4.64 22.35
N THR A 259 -0.16 4.84 23.42
CA THR A 259 -1.50 4.29 23.62
C THR A 259 -2.61 5.35 23.61
N GLU A 260 -2.24 6.61 23.40
CA GLU A 260 -3.19 7.69 23.19
C GLU A 260 -3.84 7.54 21.81
N ASN A 261 -5.16 7.36 21.80
CA ASN A 261 -5.93 7.23 20.55
C ASN A 261 -6.36 8.59 20.04
N GLU A 262 -5.48 9.29 19.35
CA GLU A 262 -5.85 10.57 18.78
C GLU A 262 -6.72 10.41 17.52
N LYS A 263 -6.28 9.63 16.56
CA LYS A 263 -6.94 9.46 15.25
C LYS A 263 -6.46 8.16 14.59
N PRO A 264 -7.30 7.53 13.73
CA PRO A 264 -6.81 6.43 12.89
C PRO A 264 -5.51 6.79 12.18
N TYR A 265 -4.58 5.83 12.10
CA TYR A 265 -3.24 6.01 11.53
C TYR A 265 -2.34 7.01 12.28
N ASP A 266 -2.61 7.31 13.55
CA ASP A 266 -1.65 8.02 14.41
C ASP A 266 -0.31 7.28 14.51
N TYR A 267 -0.33 5.96 14.35
CA TYR A 267 0.82 5.13 14.00
C TYR A 267 0.54 4.32 12.73
N PHE A 268 1.51 4.29 11.83
CA PHE A 268 1.54 3.36 10.72
C PHE A 268 2.97 2.97 10.33
N SER A 269 3.12 1.77 9.75
CA SER A 269 4.32 1.38 9.01
C SER A 269 3.98 1.17 7.53
N PHE A 270 4.89 1.59 6.69
CA PHE A 270 4.85 1.40 5.23
C PHE A 270 6.17 0.79 4.79
N ARG A 271 6.12 -0.31 4.05
CA ARG A 271 7.28 -0.98 3.46
C ARG A 271 7.02 -1.23 2.00
N SER A 272 7.97 -0.88 1.15
CA SER A 272 7.87 -1.12 -0.29
C SER A 272 9.20 -1.58 -0.84
N ASN A 273 9.17 -2.66 -1.62
CA ASN A 273 10.31 -3.23 -2.29
C ASN A 273 10.15 -3.06 -3.80
N LEU A 274 11.08 -2.34 -4.41
CA LEU A 274 11.11 -2.08 -5.83
C LEU A 274 12.28 -2.83 -6.47
N ASN A 275 12.03 -3.42 -7.64
CA ASN A 275 13.05 -4.13 -8.41
C ASN A 275 13.29 -3.41 -9.73
N VAL A 276 14.52 -3.06 -9.99
CA VAL A 276 14.93 -2.46 -11.27
C VAL A 276 15.54 -3.57 -12.14
N GLN A 277 14.65 -4.38 -12.70
CA GLN A 277 15.01 -5.53 -13.51
C GLN A 277 13.93 -5.79 -14.56
N GLY A 278 14.33 -6.11 -15.80
CA GLY A 278 13.42 -6.20 -16.94
C GLY A 278 12.40 -7.35 -16.88
N SER A 279 12.68 -8.40 -16.14
CA SER A 279 11.86 -9.63 -16.09
C SER A 279 10.99 -9.74 -14.83
N GLN A 280 11.14 -8.86 -13.86
CA GLN A 280 10.37 -8.89 -12.61
C GLN A 280 9.48 -7.66 -12.48
N PRO A 281 8.36 -7.74 -11.73
CA PRO A 281 7.55 -6.57 -11.44
C PRO A 281 8.37 -5.48 -10.76
N LEU A 282 8.16 -4.22 -11.15
CA LEU A 282 8.83 -3.09 -10.51
C LEU A 282 8.50 -3.05 -9.01
N LEU A 283 7.22 -3.15 -8.66
CA LEU A 283 6.75 -3.28 -7.29
C LEU A 283 6.59 -4.77 -6.96
N SER A 284 7.51 -5.32 -6.17
CA SER A 284 7.43 -6.73 -5.76
C SER A 284 6.77 -6.92 -4.39
N GLN A 285 6.79 -5.90 -3.55
CA GLN A 285 6.19 -5.95 -2.22
C GLN A 285 5.73 -4.57 -1.79
N LEU A 286 4.55 -4.52 -1.19
CA LEU A 286 4.03 -3.36 -0.47
C LEU A 286 3.26 -3.86 0.75
N ASN A 287 3.67 -3.40 1.94
CA ASN A 287 2.96 -3.71 3.18
C ASN A 287 2.64 -2.40 3.91
N ILE A 288 1.40 -2.25 4.31
CA ILE A 288 0.93 -1.18 5.17
C ILE A 288 0.29 -1.79 6.41
N LEU A 289 0.67 -1.27 7.56
CA LEU A 289 0.02 -1.50 8.83
C LEU A 289 -0.43 -0.14 9.35
N GLY A 290 -1.73 0.09 9.46
CA GLY A 290 -2.30 1.31 10.01
C GLY A 290 -3.05 1.04 11.30
N ARG A 291 -2.68 1.72 12.40
CA ARG A 291 -3.37 1.61 13.68
C ARG A 291 -4.72 2.34 13.61
N LEU A 292 -5.79 1.62 13.94
CA LEU A 292 -7.15 2.18 14.02
C LEU A 292 -7.53 2.51 15.45
N TYR A 293 -7.08 1.69 16.40
CA TYR A 293 -7.33 1.83 17.82
C TYR A 293 -6.26 1.04 18.60
N VAL A 294 -5.92 1.50 19.78
CA VAL A 294 -4.99 0.81 20.69
C VAL A 294 -5.41 1.03 22.14
N THR A 295 -5.10 0.07 23.00
CA THR A 295 -5.22 0.18 24.44
C THR A 295 -3.99 -0.39 25.12
N GLU A 296 -3.62 0.19 26.22
CA GLU A 296 -2.57 -0.31 27.08
C GLU A 296 -3.04 -1.58 27.79
N VAL A 297 -2.16 -2.57 27.87
CA VAL A 297 -2.34 -3.79 28.68
C VAL A 297 -1.33 -3.82 29.82
N ILE A 298 -0.09 -3.47 29.54
CA ILE A 298 0.99 -3.35 30.51
C ILE A 298 1.84 -2.14 30.11
N ASP A 299 2.04 -1.21 31.04
CA ASP A 299 3.08 -0.18 30.93
C ASP A 299 3.73 0.05 32.30
N ASN A 300 4.97 -0.41 32.42
CA ASN A 300 5.76 -0.23 33.65
C ASN A 300 7.24 -0.05 33.27
N GLU A 301 8.10 0.09 34.27
CA GLU A 301 9.53 0.31 34.05
C GLU A 301 10.25 -0.84 33.35
N LYS A 302 9.65 -2.02 33.28
CA LYS A 302 10.27 -3.24 32.72
C LYS A 302 9.73 -3.63 31.39
N ASP A 303 8.43 -3.47 31.19
CA ASP A 303 7.73 -4.02 30.04
C ASP A 303 6.64 -3.06 29.58
N PHE A 304 6.42 -3.05 28.27
CA PHE A 304 5.27 -2.45 27.63
C PHE A 304 4.53 -3.52 26.83
N LEU A 305 3.22 -3.54 26.91
CA LEU A 305 2.35 -4.37 26.08
C LEU A 305 1.08 -3.59 25.74
N SER A 306 0.77 -3.46 24.48
CA SER A 306 -0.48 -2.91 24.00
C SER A 306 -1.27 -3.92 23.17
N PHE A 307 -2.59 -3.75 23.17
CA PHE A 307 -3.52 -4.45 22.27
C PHE A 307 -4.21 -3.42 21.38
N GLY A 308 -4.37 -3.72 20.09
CA GLY A 308 -4.99 -2.78 19.17
C GLY A 308 -5.72 -3.42 18.00
N PHE A 309 -6.44 -2.57 17.27
CA PHE A 309 -7.04 -2.89 15.99
C PHE A 309 -6.29 -2.18 14.87
N TYR A 310 -6.02 -2.91 13.79
CA TYR A 310 -5.18 -2.47 12.69
C TYR A 310 -5.81 -2.81 11.35
N GLN A 311 -5.65 -1.90 10.40
CA GLN A 311 -5.86 -2.19 8.99
C GLN A 311 -4.54 -2.66 8.39
N HIS A 312 -4.61 -3.70 7.54
CA HIS A 312 -3.47 -4.20 6.79
C HIS A 312 -3.73 -4.07 5.29
N PHE A 313 -2.69 -3.79 4.55
CA PHE A 313 -2.65 -3.89 3.10
C PHE A 313 -1.34 -4.61 2.73
N ASP A 314 -1.44 -5.79 2.14
CA ASP A 314 -0.28 -6.58 1.74
C ASP A 314 -0.35 -6.90 0.25
N TYR A 315 0.75 -6.67 -0.44
CA TYR A 315 0.91 -6.95 -1.86
C TYR A 315 2.25 -7.60 -2.09
N TYR A 316 2.25 -8.77 -2.72
CA TYR A 316 3.43 -9.54 -3.12
C TYR A 316 3.26 -9.97 -4.56
N ASP A 317 4.19 -9.60 -5.43
CA ASP A 317 4.17 -9.94 -6.83
C ASP A 317 5.55 -10.33 -7.34
N SER A 318 5.60 -11.42 -8.08
CA SER A 318 6.77 -11.89 -8.78
C SER A 318 6.38 -12.40 -10.17
N ASP A 319 7.35 -12.51 -11.07
CA ASP A 319 7.19 -13.12 -12.37
C ASP A 319 8.17 -14.29 -12.50
N THR A 320 8.10 -15.03 -13.59
CA THR A 320 8.97 -16.16 -13.87
C THR A 320 10.44 -15.75 -13.77
N ILE A 321 11.25 -16.55 -13.09
CA ILE A 321 12.69 -16.31 -12.92
C ILE A 321 13.56 -17.20 -13.80
N SER A 322 12.92 -18.07 -14.60
CA SER A 322 13.60 -19.01 -15.51
C SER A 322 12.77 -19.23 -16.75
N ASP A 323 13.42 -19.28 -17.92
CA ASP A 323 12.79 -19.68 -19.18
C ASP A 323 12.40 -21.17 -19.21
N VAL A 324 13.05 -21.99 -18.36
CA VAL A 324 12.83 -23.44 -18.30
C VAL A 324 11.66 -23.82 -17.41
N SER A 325 11.39 -23.06 -16.37
CA SER A 325 10.40 -23.43 -15.36
C SER A 325 9.21 -22.54 -15.45
N GLY A 326 8.71 -21.92 -16.28
CA GLY A 326 7.48 -21.10 -16.38
C GLY A 326 6.73 -20.79 -15.06
N GLN A 327 7.29 -21.20 -13.92
CA GLN A 327 6.68 -21.11 -12.60
C GLN A 327 6.87 -19.69 -12.03
N ILE A 328 5.76 -19.06 -11.67
CA ILE A 328 5.75 -17.81 -10.90
C ILE A 328 5.96 -18.18 -9.42
N PRO A 329 6.99 -17.66 -8.74
CA PRO A 329 7.29 -18.02 -7.35
C PRO A 329 6.17 -17.71 -6.37
N TYR A 330 5.67 -16.46 -6.42
CA TYR A 330 4.56 -16.01 -5.58
C TYR A 330 3.80 -14.86 -6.26
N LYS A 331 2.50 -14.82 -6.04
CA LYS A 331 1.63 -13.71 -6.39
C LYS A 331 0.47 -13.72 -5.41
N PHE A 332 0.37 -12.67 -4.60
CA PHE A 332 -0.54 -12.63 -3.48
C PHE A 332 -0.85 -11.20 -3.05
N CYS A 333 -2.11 -10.91 -2.75
CA CYS A 333 -2.49 -9.59 -2.28
C CYS A 333 -3.69 -9.63 -1.32
N THR A 334 -3.72 -8.73 -0.34
CA THR A 334 -4.84 -8.53 0.59
C THR A 334 -5.13 -7.03 0.76
N PRO A 335 -5.72 -6.36 -0.25
CA PRO A 335 -5.98 -4.92 -0.19
C PRO A 335 -7.05 -4.53 0.82
N ALA A 336 -7.91 -5.48 1.23
CA ALA A 336 -9.00 -5.26 2.16
C ALA A 336 -8.91 -6.22 3.34
N SER A 337 -8.06 -5.90 4.31
CA SER A 337 -7.90 -6.70 5.51
C SER A 337 -7.77 -5.85 6.78
N ALA A 338 -8.32 -6.35 7.88
CA ALA A 338 -8.24 -5.73 9.19
C ALA A 338 -8.30 -6.77 10.30
N GLY A 339 -7.74 -6.44 11.46
CA GLY A 339 -7.74 -7.35 12.59
C GLY A 339 -7.16 -6.75 13.85
N SER A 340 -6.82 -7.60 14.79
CA SER A 340 -6.26 -7.18 16.08
C SER A 340 -4.86 -7.74 16.29
N GLY A 341 -4.14 -7.14 17.21
CA GLY A 341 -2.79 -7.60 17.55
C GLY A 341 -2.22 -6.97 18.80
N PHE A 342 -1.11 -7.54 19.18
CA PHE A 342 -0.31 -7.12 20.34
C PHE A 342 1.01 -6.54 19.85
N ILE A 343 1.49 -5.52 20.57
CA ILE A 343 2.84 -4.98 20.41
C ILE A 343 3.49 -4.97 21.79
N TYR A 344 4.71 -5.51 21.87
CA TYR A 344 5.47 -5.65 23.08
C TYR A 344 6.84 -5.00 22.96
N GLU A 345 7.31 -4.37 24.03
CA GLU A 345 8.68 -3.90 24.22
C GLU A 345 9.22 -4.28 25.59
N ASN A 346 10.45 -4.81 25.61
CA ASN A 346 11.18 -5.02 26.84
C ASN A 346 12.05 -3.81 27.17
N LYS A 347 11.83 -3.20 28.33
CA LYS A 347 12.53 -2.01 28.83
C LYS A 347 13.64 -2.32 29.83
N ARG A 348 13.84 -3.61 30.20
CA ARG A 348 14.74 -4.03 31.28
C ARG A 348 16.22 -3.83 31.00
N TRP A 349 16.61 -3.88 29.72
CA TRP A 349 18.02 -3.92 29.32
C TRP A 349 18.48 -2.60 28.73
N LYS A 350 19.42 -1.93 29.39
CA LYS A 350 19.94 -0.62 28.97
C LYS A 350 20.57 -0.61 27.57
N ASN A 351 21.24 -1.70 27.18
CA ASN A 351 21.98 -1.79 25.90
C ASN A 351 21.31 -2.70 24.87
N LEU A 352 20.22 -3.34 25.22
CA LEU A 352 19.55 -4.32 24.39
C LEU A 352 18.06 -4.03 24.40
N ARG A 353 17.55 -3.63 23.24
CA ARG A 353 16.11 -3.39 23.02
C ARG A 353 15.50 -4.57 22.33
N PHE A 354 14.53 -5.19 22.95
CA PHE A 354 13.74 -6.26 22.34
C PHE A 354 12.31 -5.77 22.13
N THR A 355 11.80 -5.93 20.90
CA THR A 355 10.39 -5.68 20.56
C THR A 355 9.79 -6.88 19.86
N ALA A 356 8.50 -7.10 20.05
CA ALA A 356 7.77 -8.16 19.37
C ALA A 356 6.35 -7.68 18.98
N PHE A 357 5.76 -8.35 18.01
CA PHE A 357 4.37 -8.13 17.64
C PHE A 357 3.71 -9.46 17.22
N MET A 358 2.41 -9.53 17.41
CA MET A 358 1.57 -10.61 16.91
C MET A 358 0.23 -10.04 16.46
N HIS A 359 -0.15 -10.29 15.20
CA HIS A 359 -1.41 -9.83 14.62
C HIS A 359 -2.18 -10.99 14.00
N GLY A 360 -3.51 -10.95 14.13
CA GLY A 360 -4.43 -11.81 13.40
C GLY A 360 -5.43 -10.94 12.64
N THR A 361 -5.63 -11.20 11.33
CA THR A 361 -6.52 -10.40 10.50
C THR A 361 -7.52 -11.25 9.74
N LEU A 362 -8.68 -10.69 9.48
CA LEU A 362 -9.64 -11.19 8.50
C LEU A 362 -9.38 -10.48 7.17
N VAL A 363 -9.39 -11.25 6.10
CA VAL A 363 -9.24 -10.75 4.73
C VAL A 363 -10.60 -10.81 4.06
N LEU A 364 -11.20 -9.64 3.85
CA LEU A 364 -12.47 -9.52 3.14
C LEU A 364 -12.30 -9.79 1.65
N LEU A 365 -11.24 -9.23 1.06
CA LEU A 365 -10.86 -9.43 -0.33
C LEU A 365 -9.35 -9.54 -0.47
N GLY A 366 -8.94 -10.54 -1.22
CA GLY A 366 -7.55 -10.74 -1.63
C GLY A 366 -7.45 -11.47 -2.96
N GLY A 367 -6.23 -11.62 -3.44
CA GLY A 367 -5.89 -12.33 -4.66
C GLY A 367 -4.77 -13.33 -4.44
N THR A 368 -4.86 -14.49 -5.08
CA THR A 368 -3.82 -15.52 -5.09
C THR A 368 -3.54 -15.97 -6.51
N LEU A 369 -2.32 -16.39 -6.83
CA LEU A 369 -1.97 -16.87 -8.16
C LEU A 369 -2.93 -17.98 -8.63
N SER A 370 -3.42 -17.89 -9.87
CA SER A 370 -4.04 -19.00 -10.60
C SER A 370 -2.97 -19.75 -11.37
N ASP A 371 -2.87 -21.08 -11.17
CA ASP A 371 -1.87 -21.92 -11.83
C ASP A 371 -2.42 -22.62 -13.07
N HIS A 372 -3.74 -22.70 -13.23
CA HIS A 372 -4.37 -23.50 -14.28
C HIS A 372 -5.05 -22.68 -15.35
N TYR A 373 -5.70 -21.57 -15.02
CA TYR A 373 -6.42 -20.76 -15.96
C TYR A 373 -6.02 -19.28 -15.95
N VAL A 374 -5.98 -18.73 -17.14
CA VAL A 374 -5.99 -17.28 -17.37
C VAL A 374 -7.26 -16.98 -18.14
N VAL A 375 -8.16 -16.22 -17.53
CA VAL A 375 -9.43 -15.82 -18.13
C VAL A 375 -9.36 -14.35 -18.47
N ASP A 376 -9.35 -14.04 -19.76
CA ASP A 376 -9.04 -12.72 -20.29
C ASP A 376 -7.66 -12.24 -19.77
N LYS A 377 -7.61 -11.25 -18.88
CA LYS A 377 -6.38 -10.76 -18.25
C LYS A 377 -6.14 -11.32 -16.85
N ARG A 378 -7.16 -11.95 -16.26
CA ARG A 378 -7.09 -12.43 -14.88
C ARG A 378 -6.29 -13.74 -14.76
N ASN A 379 -5.11 -13.64 -14.20
CA ASN A 379 -4.20 -14.74 -13.90
C ASN A 379 -4.08 -15.01 -12.39
N TYR A 380 -5.13 -14.68 -11.64
CA TYR A 380 -5.18 -14.86 -10.19
C TYR A 380 -6.62 -15.19 -9.76
N ASN A 381 -6.74 -15.80 -8.59
CA ASN A 381 -8.00 -16.14 -7.97
C ASN A 381 -8.36 -15.06 -6.95
N LEU A 382 -9.57 -14.50 -7.07
CA LEU A 382 -10.17 -13.66 -6.04
C LEU A 382 -10.57 -14.53 -4.86
N ALA A 383 -10.25 -14.10 -3.65
CA ALA A 383 -10.43 -14.92 -2.46
C ALA A 383 -10.70 -14.05 -1.21
N SER A 384 -11.21 -14.68 -0.17
CA SER A 384 -11.26 -14.14 1.18
C SER A 384 -10.69 -15.15 2.17
N GLY A 385 -10.36 -14.71 3.38
CA GLY A 385 -9.75 -15.62 4.36
C GLY A 385 -9.21 -14.91 5.58
N PHE A 386 -8.05 -15.33 6.03
CA PHE A 386 -7.39 -14.75 7.20
C PHE A 386 -5.87 -14.79 7.08
N SER A 387 -5.22 -13.94 7.87
CA SER A 387 -3.76 -13.98 8.03
C SER A 387 -3.35 -13.92 9.50
N SER A 388 -2.17 -14.43 9.78
CA SER A 388 -1.47 -14.25 11.05
C SER A 388 -0.06 -13.78 10.80
N LYS A 389 0.41 -12.84 11.62
CA LYS A 389 1.75 -12.27 11.51
C LYS A 389 2.37 -12.22 12.90
N ILE A 390 3.60 -12.69 13.00
CA ILE A 390 4.40 -12.61 14.22
C ILE A 390 5.81 -12.17 13.87
N GLY A 391 6.40 -11.36 14.70
CA GLY A 391 7.77 -10.94 14.49
C GLY A 391 8.34 -10.20 15.68
N GLY A 392 9.61 -9.86 15.56
CA GLY A 392 10.29 -9.11 16.59
C GLY A 392 11.64 -8.60 16.14
N SER A 393 12.23 -7.74 16.92
CA SER A 393 13.56 -7.21 16.68
C SER A 393 14.38 -7.17 17.96
N LEU A 394 15.68 -7.36 17.79
CA LEU A 394 16.68 -7.25 18.83
C LEU A 394 17.73 -6.22 18.38
N THR A 395 17.83 -5.12 19.10
CA THR A 395 18.77 -4.04 18.79
C THR A 395 19.79 -3.88 19.91
N TYR A 396 21.07 -4.05 19.58
CA TYR A 396 22.19 -3.92 20.53
C TYR A 396 22.89 -2.58 20.35
N LYS A 397 22.92 -1.78 21.44
CA LYS A 397 23.60 -0.46 21.51
C LYS A 397 23.29 0.49 20.35
N ASN A 398 22.11 0.36 19.73
CA ASN A 398 21.72 1.09 18.52
C ASN A 398 22.72 0.96 17.35
N LYS A 399 23.54 -0.11 17.33
CA LYS A 399 24.55 -0.36 16.31
C LYS A 399 24.22 -1.55 15.42
N ILE A 400 23.70 -2.61 16.01
CA ILE A 400 23.31 -3.82 15.31
C ILE A 400 21.86 -4.10 15.64
N SER A 401 21.05 -4.31 14.62
CA SER A 401 19.66 -4.72 14.76
C SER A 401 19.42 -5.99 13.93
N VAL A 402 18.78 -6.96 14.54
CA VAL A 402 18.28 -8.15 13.84
C VAL A 402 16.78 -8.22 14.06
N SER A 403 16.03 -8.32 12.99
CA SER A 403 14.58 -8.50 13.04
C SER A 403 14.16 -9.74 12.25
N THR A 404 13.10 -10.36 12.70
CA THR A 404 12.48 -11.50 12.01
C THR A 404 10.98 -11.31 11.96
N SER A 405 10.37 -11.76 10.88
CA SER A 405 8.93 -11.83 10.73
C SER A 405 8.51 -13.12 10.05
N TYR A 406 7.38 -13.63 10.48
CA TYR A 406 6.70 -14.73 9.84
C TYR A 406 5.25 -14.34 9.62
N GLU A 407 4.80 -14.49 8.39
CA GLU A 407 3.44 -14.19 7.97
C GLU A 407 2.83 -15.44 7.33
N MET A 408 1.61 -15.76 7.69
CA MET A 408 0.82 -16.82 7.11
C MET A 408 -0.50 -16.24 6.63
N TYR A 409 -0.85 -16.56 5.41
CA TYR A 409 -2.11 -16.19 4.78
C TYR A 409 -2.81 -17.45 4.33
N ARG A 410 -4.10 -17.58 4.64
CA ARG A 410 -4.93 -18.68 4.18
C ARG A 410 -6.18 -18.11 3.51
N MET A 411 -6.31 -18.39 2.21
CA MET A 411 -7.28 -17.77 1.33
C MET A 411 -8.14 -18.84 0.66
N PHE A 412 -9.41 -18.52 0.49
CA PHE A 412 -10.41 -19.41 -0.07
C PHE A 412 -11.12 -18.74 -1.25
N THR A 413 -11.14 -19.40 -2.40
CA THR A 413 -11.96 -19.05 -3.55
C THR A 413 -13.30 -19.73 -3.44
N TRP A 414 -14.32 -19.01 -2.98
CA TRP A 414 -15.63 -19.59 -2.65
C TRP A 414 -16.46 -19.92 -3.87
N LYS A 415 -16.51 -19.01 -4.84
CA LYS A 415 -17.26 -19.11 -6.08
C LYS A 415 -16.29 -19.39 -7.24
N GLY A 416 -15.68 -20.59 -7.19
CA GLY A 416 -14.74 -21.02 -8.22
C GLY A 416 -15.41 -21.56 -9.47
N TYR A 417 -14.63 -21.69 -10.55
CA TYR A 417 -15.06 -22.28 -11.81
C TYR A 417 -15.66 -23.66 -11.59
N PRO A 418 -16.74 -24.03 -12.32
CA PRO A 418 -17.24 -25.39 -12.32
C PRO A 418 -16.22 -26.34 -12.98
N GLU A 419 -16.37 -27.66 -12.75
CA GLU A 419 -15.44 -28.67 -13.26
C GLU A 419 -15.37 -28.70 -14.79
N ASN A 420 -16.53 -28.56 -15.44
CA ASN A 420 -16.68 -28.65 -16.91
C ASN A 420 -17.12 -27.27 -17.44
N VAL A 421 -16.17 -26.42 -17.73
CA VAL A 421 -16.42 -25.09 -18.35
C VAL A 421 -16.28 -25.23 -19.85
N ASP A 422 -17.30 -24.82 -20.58
CA ASP A 422 -17.22 -24.66 -22.02
C ASP A 422 -16.53 -23.31 -22.37
N TRP A 423 -15.20 -23.33 -22.39
CA TRP A 423 -14.37 -22.15 -22.61
C TRP A 423 -14.56 -21.54 -24.02
N GLU A 424 -15.07 -22.32 -24.98
CA GLU A 424 -15.26 -21.83 -26.35
C GLU A 424 -16.52 -20.96 -26.49
N ASN A 425 -17.55 -21.24 -25.69
CA ASN A 425 -18.85 -20.58 -25.78
C ASN A 425 -19.18 -19.66 -24.60
N ILE A 426 -18.21 -19.41 -23.70
CA ILE A 426 -18.45 -18.60 -22.53
C ILE A 426 -18.42 -17.10 -22.86
N ASN A 427 -19.39 -16.36 -22.34
CA ASN A 427 -19.32 -14.90 -22.32
C ASN A 427 -18.46 -14.46 -21.12
N VAL A 428 -17.24 -14.03 -21.39
CA VAL A 428 -16.26 -13.66 -20.35
C VAL A 428 -16.76 -12.51 -19.48
N HIS A 429 -17.54 -11.56 -20.06
CA HIS A 429 -18.09 -10.42 -19.32
C HIS A 429 -19.23 -10.79 -18.38
N GLU A 430 -19.89 -11.92 -18.59
CA GLU A 430 -20.95 -12.44 -17.71
C GLU A 430 -20.45 -13.56 -16.78
N PHE A 431 -19.19 -13.93 -16.92
CA PHE A 431 -18.57 -15.03 -16.20
C PHE A 431 -18.24 -14.68 -14.77
N ASP A 432 -19.26 -14.70 -13.94
CA ASP A 432 -19.30 -14.27 -12.56
C ASP A 432 -18.70 -15.33 -11.62
N TYR A 433 -17.37 -15.57 -11.73
CA TYR A 433 -16.61 -16.46 -10.84
C TYR A 433 -15.35 -15.78 -10.33
N GLN A 434 -14.88 -16.24 -9.18
CA GLN A 434 -13.70 -15.70 -8.52
C GLN A 434 -12.37 -16.26 -9.04
N GLY A 435 -12.39 -17.35 -9.81
CA GLY A 435 -11.20 -18.04 -10.30
C GLY A 435 -11.30 -19.57 -10.13
N ASP A 436 -10.17 -20.24 -10.08
CA ASP A 436 -10.12 -21.67 -9.77
C ASP A 436 -10.65 -21.96 -8.36
N ARG A 437 -11.51 -22.97 -8.23
CA ARG A 437 -12.00 -23.37 -6.89
C ARG A 437 -10.85 -23.94 -6.08
N SER A 438 -10.27 -23.13 -5.21
CA SER A 438 -9.02 -23.44 -4.53
C SER A 438 -8.97 -22.91 -3.10
N GLN A 439 -8.00 -23.45 -2.35
CA GLN A 439 -7.53 -22.93 -1.10
C GLN A 439 -6.02 -22.72 -1.20
N ALA A 440 -5.55 -21.49 -1.07
CA ALA A 440 -4.15 -21.15 -1.11
C ALA A 440 -3.64 -20.81 0.29
N ILE A 441 -2.44 -21.29 0.62
CA ILE A 441 -1.70 -20.91 1.82
C ILE A 441 -0.37 -20.32 1.36
N LEU A 442 -0.06 -19.10 1.80
CA LEU A 442 1.25 -18.49 1.65
C LEU A 442 1.91 -18.36 3.02
N HIS A 443 3.15 -18.80 3.11
CA HIS A 443 4.06 -18.53 4.22
C HIS A 443 5.17 -17.61 3.72
N ALA A 444 5.35 -16.47 4.37
CA ALA A 444 6.45 -15.56 4.13
C ALA A 444 7.27 -15.42 5.42
N PHE A 445 8.50 -15.88 5.37
CA PHE A 445 9.47 -15.73 6.46
C PHE A 445 10.56 -14.77 6.05
N SER A 446 10.94 -13.84 6.91
CA SER A 446 12.00 -12.87 6.63
C SER A 446 12.88 -12.67 7.85
N VAL A 447 14.19 -12.56 7.59
CA VAL A 447 15.20 -12.10 8.56
C VAL A 447 15.92 -10.91 7.96
N ARG A 448 16.03 -9.85 8.74
CA ARG A 448 16.75 -8.63 8.37
C ARG A 448 17.83 -8.34 9.42
N ALA A 449 19.03 -8.00 8.98
CA ALA A 449 20.13 -7.56 9.83
C ALA A 449 20.61 -6.19 9.35
N ASP A 450 20.70 -5.24 10.26
CA ASP A 450 21.18 -3.88 10.01
C ASP A 450 22.44 -3.64 10.83
N LEU A 451 23.53 -3.23 10.17
CA LEU A 451 24.77 -2.80 10.80
C LEU A 451 24.94 -1.29 10.60
N LYS A 452 24.92 -0.53 11.68
CA LYS A 452 25.13 0.92 11.65
C LYS A 452 26.59 1.24 11.31
N MET A 453 26.83 1.89 10.17
CA MET A 453 28.15 2.32 9.71
C MET A 453 28.46 3.76 10.14
N THR A 454 27.50 4.66 9.98
CA THR A 454 27.57 6.05 10.43
C THR A 454 26.28 6.44 11.14
N GLU A 455 26.06 7.69 11.46
CA GLU A 455 24.82 8.15 12.11
C GLU A 455 23.56 7.83 11.29
N HIS A 456 23.64 7.93 9.98
CA HIS A 456 22.53 7.75 9.07
C HIS A 456 22.69 6.57 8.12
N LEU A 457 23.88 5.98 7.99
CA LEU A 457 24.18 4.95 7.00
C LEU A 457 24.27 3.57 7.63
N TYR A 458 23.59 2.60 7.03
CA TYR A 458 23.54 1.21 7.47
C TYR A 458 23.86 0.26 6.32
N LEU A 459 24.55 -0.83 6.63
CA LEU A 459 24.60 -2.00 5.76
C LEU A 459 23.46 -2.93 6.17
N THR A 460 22.57 -3.24 5.22
CA THR A 460 21.36 -4.02 5.46
C THR A 460 21.41 -5.31 4.66
N GLY A 461 21.31 -6.46 5.33
CA GLY A 461 21.10 -7.77 4.71
C GLY A 461 19.69 -8.26 5.00
N ILE A 462 19.00 -8.77 3.97
CA ILE A 462 17.64 -9.35 4.12
C ILE A 462 17.65 -10.72 3.44
N TYR A 463 17.11 -11.70 4.14
CA TYR A 463 16.78 -13.01 3.60
C TYR A 463 15.30 -13.26 3.78
N SER A 464 14.61 -13.63 2.71
CA SER A 464 13.20 -13.98 2.74
C SER A 464 12.97 -15.34 2.09
N ASN A 465 12.03 -16.10 2.63
CA ASN A 465 11.60 -17.38 2.08
C ASN A 465 10.08 -17.35 1.92
N TYR A 466 9.62 -17.74 0.74
CA TYR A 466 8.21 -17.82 0.40
C TYR A 466 7.85 -19.26 0.07
N THR A 467 6.80 -19.76 0.70
CA THR A 467 6.26 -21.09 0.40
C THR A 467 4.78 -20.93 0.11
N ARG A 468 4.36 -21.31 -1.09
CA ARG A 468 2.96 -21.30 -1.50
C ARG A 468 2.48 -22.73 -1.70
N ASP A 469 1.38 -23.08 -1.06
CA ASP A 469 0.67 -24.36 -1.22
C ASP A 469 -0.76 -24.04 -1.63
N THR A 470 -1.16 -24.45 -2.84
CA THR A 470 -2.50 -24.25 -3.37
C THR A 470 -3.17 -25.56 -3.68
N ASN A 471 -4.25 -25.84 -2.96
CA ASN A 471 -5.07 -27.03 -3.13
C ASN A 471 -6.25 -26.69 -4.05
N TYR A 472 -6.33 -27.34 -5.18
CA TYR A 472 -7.38 -27.19 -6.18
C TYR A 472 -8.42 -28.30 -6.05
N ARG A 473 -9.69 -27.97 -6.28
CA ARG A 473 -10.75 -28.96 -6.22
C ARG A 473 -10.78 -29.91 -7.42
N TYR A 474 -10.44 -29.38 -8.60
CA TYR A 474 -10.60 -30.09 -9.87
C TYR A 474 -9.28 -30.31 -10.62
N PHE A 475 -8.16 -29.86 -10.05
CA PHE A 475 -6.84 -29.93 -10.65
C PHE A 475 -5.80 -30.41 -9.66
N ASP A 476 -4.62 -30.72 -10.15
CA ASP A 476 -3.47 -31.07 -9.32
C ASP A 476 -3.08 -29.90 -8.42
N ASN A 477 -2.74 -30.23 -7.18
CA ASN A 477 -2.25 -29.24 -6.23
C ASN A 477 -0.89 -28.71 -6.63
N VAL A 478 -0.64 -27.43 -6.35
CA VAL A 478 0.62 -26.78 -6.72
C VAL A 478 1.35 -26.29 -5.48
N PHE A 479 2.59 -26.72 -5.36
CA PHE A 479 3.51 -26.30 -4.33
C PHE A 479 4.67 -25.52 -4.94
N SER A 480 4.98 -24.35 -4.38
CA SER A 480 6.11 -23.51 -4.78
C SER A 480 6.91 -23.07 -3.56
N LYS A 481 8.21 -23.13 -3.65
CA LYS A 481 9.13 -22.62 -2.62
C LYS A 481 10.24 -21.83 -3.30
N THR A 482 10.46 -20.61 -2.84
CA THR A 482 11.51 -19.73 -3.32
C THR A 482 12.15 -18.95 -2.19
N SER A 483 13.38 -18.55 -2.36
CA SER A 483 14.12 -17.70 -1.43
C SER A 483 14.61 -16.44 -2.13
N GLU A 484 14.76 -15.39 -1.35
CA GLU A 484 15.23 -14.09 -1.82
C GLU A 484 16.30 -13.56 -0.86
N GLY A 485 17.41 -13.08 -1.42
CA GLY A 485 18.46 -12.35 -0.71
C GLY A 485 18.53 -10.92 -1.20
N ARG A 486 18.68 -9.96 -0.28
CA ARG A 486 18.97 -8.55 -0.58
C ARG A 486 20.17 -8.08 0.21
N LEU A 487 21.05 -7.31 -0.43
CA LEU A 487 22.14 -6.61 0.22
C LEU A 487 22.08 -5.15 -0.18
N LEU A 488 21.85 -4.29 0.81
CA LEU A 488 21.52 -2.90 0.59
C LEU A 488 22.42 -1.98 1.40
N LEU A 489 22.68 -0.79 0.85
CA LEU A 489 23.16 0.35 1.60
C LEU A 489 21.94 1.21 1.92
N SER A 490 21.59 1.30 3.20
CA SER A 490 20.39 1.97 3.69
C SER A 490 20.73 3.30 4.34
N TYR A 491 20.00 4.35 3.99
CA TYR A 491 20.11 5.67 4.61
C TYR A 491 18.86 5.95 5.44
N LYS A 492 19.05 6.29 6.72
CA LYS A 492 18.00 6.70 7.66
C LYS A 492 18.01 8.20 7.85
N PHE A 493 16.85 8.81 7.63
CA PHE A 493 16.64 10.25 7.80
C PHE A 493 16.24 10.59 9.23
#